data_371ed9d09e65b33e53cc1ae1c04dc398
#
_entry.id   371ed9d09e65b33e53cc1ae1c04dc398
#
_cell.length_a   1.000
_cell.length_b   1.000
_cell.length_c   1.000
_cell.angle_alpha   90.00
_cell.angle_beta   90.00
_cell.angle_gamma   90.00
#
_symmetry.space_group_name_H-M   'P 1'
#
loop_
_entity.id
_entity.type
_entity.pdbx_description
1 polymer ?
#
loop_
_entity_poly.entity_id
_entity_poly.type
_entity_poly.pdbx_seq_one_letter_code
_entity_poly.pdbx_strand_id
1 'polypeptide(L)'
;MNVALRLASLGGAVRLATRVGCDEAGDKLLAYMRQAGLDTRDVQRDPRHPTGRVLVDLTNPHEARYTIEQPAAWDFIATEEALQEPGAGLAIVFGSLAARSVTSRQTLLGLLDAAPLRVFDVNLRPPHVERSVIESLLQRANWAKLNGDELHV
;
A
#
# COMPACT_ATOMS: atom_id res chain seq x y z
N MET A 1 1.87 0.35 5.15
CA MET A 1 2.11 0.00 6.57
C MET A 1 2.59 1.19 7.40
N ASN A 2 3.69 1.89 7.09
CA ASN A 2 4.22 2.97 7.92
C ASN A 2 3.20 4.08 8.24
N VAL A 3 2.41 4.53 7.25
CA VAL A 3 1.34 5.52 7.45
C VAL A 3 0.28 4.99 8.42
N ALA A 4 -0.14 3.72 8.25
CA ALA A 4 -1.13 3.10 9.14
C ALA A 4 -0.65 3.05 10.59
N LEU A 5 0.59 2.62 10.82
CA LEU A 5 1.20 2.60 12.15
C LEU A 5 1.25 4.00 12.77
N ARG A 6 1.61 5.00 11.98
CA ARG A 6 1.69 6.38 12.46
C ARG A 6 0.32 6.96 12.81
N LEU A 7 -0.68 6.73 11.97
CA LEU A 7 -2.06 7.15 12.25
C LEU A 7 -2.61 6.47 13.50
N ALA A 8 -2.38 5.16 13.67
CA ALA A 8 -2.78 4.44 14.87
C ALA A 8 -2.11 4.99 16.12
N SER A 9 -0.81 5.32 16.07
CA SER A 9 -0.08 5.93 17.20
C SER A 9 -0.61 7.32 17.59
N LEU A 10 -1.30 8.00 16.70
CA LEU A 10 -1.99 9.28 16.94
C LEU A 10 -3.44 9.10 17.41
N GLY A 11 -3.87 7.88 17.70
CA GLY A 11 -5.23 7.56 18.16
C GLY A 11 -6.27 7.43 17.05
N GLY A 12 -5.87 7.39 15.79
CA GLY A 12 -6.78 7.16 14.67
C GLY A 12 -7.30 5.73 14.62
N ALA A 13 -8.59 5.55 14.28
CA ALA A 13 -9.15 4.25 13.93
C ALA A 13 -8.68 3.87 12.52
N VAL A 14 -7.72 2.95 12.42
CA VAL A 14 -7.03 2.62 11.17
C VAL A 14 -7.34 1.18 10.75
N ARG A 15 -7.71 1.01 9.49
CA ARG A 15 -7.82 -0.29 8.82
C ARG A 15 -6.75 -0.34 7.72
N LEU A 16 -6.07 -1.47 7.58
CA LEU A 16 -5.02 -1.66 6.58
C LEU A 16 -5.45 -2.73 5.57
N ALA A 17 -5.91 -2.30 4.40
CA ALA A 17 -6.16 -3.20 3.28
C ALA A 17 -4.81 -3.55 2.61
N THR A 18 -4.39 -4.80 2.74
CA THR A 18 -3.17 -5.34 2.14
C THR A 18 -3.24 -6.86 2.05
N ARG A 19 -2.21 -7.49 1.47
CA ARG A 19 -2.11 -8.96 1.38
C ARG A 19 -0.69 -9.40 1.67
N VAL A 20 -0.54 -10.45 2.47
CA VAL A 20 0.73 -11.07 2.83
C VAL A 20 0.72 -12.55 2.48
N GLY A 21 1.88 -13.13 2.24
CA GLY A 21 2.00 -14.57 1.95
C GLY A 21 1.64 -15.45 3.14
N CYS A 22 1.29 -16.71 2.87
CA CYS A 22 1.22 -17.76 3.88
C CYS A 22 2.63 -18.30 4.16
N ASP A 23 3.53 -17.42 4.57
CA ASP A 23 4.94 -17.68 4.86
C ASP A 23 5.35 -17.09 6.22
N GLU A 24 6.54 -17.47 6.69
CA GLU A 24 7.07 -17.00 7.99
C GLU A 24 7.16 -15.45 8.05
N ALA A 25 7.51 -14.80 6.93
CA ALA A 25 7.59 -13.34 6.87
C ALA A 25 6.22 -12.69 7.04
N GLY A 26 5.16 -13.27 6.43
CA GLY A 26 3.78 -12.85 6.59
C GLY A 26 3.28 -13.02 8.02
N ASP A 27 3.63 -14.14 8.66
CA ASP A 27 3.24 -14.41 10.06
C ASP A 27 3.91 -13.41 11.01
N LYS A 28 5.22 -13.16 10.83
CA LYS A 28 5.96 -12.14 11.60
C LYS A 28 5.38 -10.74 11.41
N LEU A 29 5.02 -10.40 10.17
CA LEU A 29 4.45 -9.09 9.86
C LEU A 29 3.08 -8.90 10.50
N LEU A 30 2.21 -9.92 10.45
CA LEU A 30 0.92 -9.91 11.12
C LEU A 30 1.06 -9.78 12.64
N ALA A 31 1.97 -10.53 13.24
CA ALA A 31 2.26 -10.44 14.68
C ALA A 31 2.71 -9.03 15.07
N TYR A 32 3.63 -8.44 14.29
CA TYR A 32 4.11 -7.08 14.49
C TYR A 32 2.98 -6.03 14.39
N MET A 33 2.12 -6.13 13.37
CA MET A 33 0.99 -5.22 13.20
C MET A 33 0.04 -5.28 14.40
N ARG A 34 -0.31 -6.49 14.87
CA ARG A 34 -1.17 -6.69 16.05
C ARG A 34 -0.53 -6.13 17.33
N GLN A 35 0.76 -6.38 17.53
CA GLN A 35 1.50 -5.84 18.67
C GLN A 35 1.54 -4.31 18.66
N ALA A 36 1.60 -3.71 17.48
CA ALA A 36 1.53 -2.26 17.28
C ALA A 36 0.11 -1.67 17.34
N GLY A 37 -0.90 -2.48 17.67
CA GLY A 37 -2.30 -2.05 17.83
C GLY A 37 -3.07 -1.84 16.51
N LEU A 38 -2.55 -2.34 15.37
CA LEU A 38 -3.29 -2.29 14.12
C LEU A 38 -4.32 -3.41 14.04
N ASP A 39 -5.51 -3.08 13.55
CA ASP A 39 -6.51 -4.05 13.16
C ASP A 39 -6.05 -4.77 11.88
N THR A 40 -5.96 -6.09 11.93
CA THR A 40 -5.49 -6.93 10.84
C THR A 40 -6.62 -7.66 10.08
N ARG A 41 -7.88 -7.31 10.33
CA ARG A 41 -9.04 -7.99 9.69
C ARG A 41 -9.04 -7.88 8.17
N ASP A 42 -8.50 -6.78 7.62
CA ASP A 42 -8.44 -6.53 6.18
C ASP A 42 -7.07 -6.91 5.58
N VAL A 43 -6.24 -7.62 6.34
CA VAL A 43 -4.98 -8.17 5.84
C VAL A 43 -5.23 -9.57 5.30
N GLN A 44 -5.26 -9.67 3.98
CA GLN A 44 -5.50 -10.93 3.27
C GLN A 44 -4.30 -11.87 3.35
N ARG A 45 -4.52 -13.17 3.19
CA ARG A 45 -3.48 -14.20 3.13
C ARG A 45 -3.39 -14.81 1.74
N ASP A 46 -2.19 -14.86 1.18
CA ASP A 46 -1.94 -15.45 -0.14
C ASP A 46 -1.18 -16.78 -0.02
N PRO A 47 -1.79 -17.90 -0.43
CA PRO A 47 -1.11 -19.19 -0.43
C PRO A 47 -0.15 -19.39 -1.63
N ARG A 48 -0.16 -18.50 -2.62
CA ARG A 48 0.57 -18.66 -3.89
C ARG A 48 1.74 -17.69 -4.04
N HIS A 49 1.63 -16.50 -3.45
CA HIS A 49 2.65 -15.47 -3.61
C HIS A 49 3.30 -15.13 -2.27
N PRO A 50 4.62 -14.88 -2.27
CA PRO A 50 5.35 -14.58 -1.04
C PRO A 50 4.97 -13.22 -0.48
N THR A 51 5.20 -13.04 0.81
CA THR A 51 5.19 -11.72 1.45
C THR A 51 6.19 -10.79 0.78
N GLY A 52 5.77 -9.56 0.48
CA GLY A 52 6.60 -8.58 -0.21
C GLY A 52 7.87 -8.25 0.57
N ARG A 53 8.98 -8.20 -0.13
CA ARG A 53 10.31 -7.89 0.40
C ARG A 53 10.94 -6.74 -0.34
N VAL A 54 11.77 -5.99 0.38
CA VAL A 54 12.67 -4.99 -0.20
C VAL A 54 14.09 -5.44 0.09
N LEU A 55 14.85 -5.69 -0.96
CA LEU A 55 16.26 -5.98 -0.86
C LEU A 55 17.02 -4.66 -0.81
N VAL A 56 17.97 -4.56 0.12
CA VAL A 56 18.83 -3.39 0.25
C VAL A 56 20.24 -3.80 -0.10
N ASP A 57 20.76 -3.23 -1.18
CA ASP A 57 22.16 -3.40 -1.57
C ASP A 57 22.99 -2.22 -1.00
N LEU A 58 23.91 -2.56 -0.12
CA LEU A 58 24.84 -1.64 0.55
C LEU A 58 26.28 -1.79 0.06
N THR A 59 26.50 -2.40 -1.11
CA THR A 59 27.85 -2.57 -1.67
C THR A 59 28.52 -1.25 -2.00
N ASN A 60 27.74 -0.22 -2.33
CA ASN A 60 28.24 1.14 -2.43
C ASN A 60 27.98 1.90 -1.12
N PRO A 61 29.03 2.30 -0.35
CA PRO A 61 28.84 2.97 0.94
C PRO A 61 28.19 4.36 0.82
N HIS A 62 28.12 4.94 -0.38
CA HIS A 62 27.52 6.27 -0.62
C HIS A 62 26.11 6.21 -1.18
N GLU A 63 25.60 5.02 -1.57
CA GLU A 63 24.29 4.88 -2.22
C GLU A 63 23.67 3.53 -1.92
N ALA A 64 22.64 3.51 -1.07
CA ALA A 64 21.83 2.32 -0.85
C ALA A 64 20.88 2.10 -2.02
N ARG A 65 20.92 0.92 -2.65
CA ARG A 65 19.97 0.54 -3.71
C ARG A 65 18.87 -0.34 -3.15
N TYR A 66 17.64 0.01 -3.47
CA TYR A 66 16.45 -0.70 -3.01
C TYR A 66 15.79 -1.42 -4.18
N THR A 67 15.65 -2.74 -4.07
CA THR A 67 14.91 -3.54 -5.04
C THR A 67 13.64 -4.08 -4.39
N ILE A 68 12.48 -3.69 -4.92
CA ILE A 68 11.19 -4.19 -4.45
C ILE A 68 10.84 -5.43 -5.26
N GLU A 69 10.83 -6.58 -4.59
CA GLU A 69 10.56 -7.86 -5.24
C GLU A 69 9.16 -7.92 -5.83
N GLN A 70 9.02 -8.64 -6.95
CA GLN A 70 7.77 -8.93 -7.61
C GLN A 70 7.83 -10.30 -8.33
N PRO A 71 6.69 -11.02 -8.44
CA PRO A 71 5.41 -10.68 -7.81
C PRO A 71 5.46 -10.89 -6.29
N ALA A 72 4.66 -10.14 -5.56
CA ALA A 72 4.47 -10.29 -4.12
C ALA A 72 2.96 -10.37 -3.79
N ALA A 73 2.60 -10.91 -2.63
CA ALA A 73 1.21 -11.10 -2.24
C ALA A 73 0.36 -9.82 -2.38
N TRP A 74 0.89 -8.66 -2.01
CA TRP A 74 0.18 -7.38 -2.11
C TRP A 74 -0.03 -6.87 -3.55
N ASP A 75 0.50 -7.56 -4.57
CA ASP A 75 0.14 -7.32 -5.97
C ASP A 75 -1.21 -7.95 -6.35
N PHE A 76 -1.79 -8.77 -5.45
CA PHE A 76 -3.01 -9.56 -5.67
C PHE A 76 -4.06 -9.33 -4.59
N ILE A 77 -4.23 -8.09 -4.11
CA ILE A 77 -5.30 -7.73 -3.16
C ILE A 77 -6.64 -7.97 -3.83
N ALA A 78 -7.43 -8.91 -3.29
CA ALA A 78 -8.72 -9.29 -3.83
C ALA A 78 -9.81 -8.31 -3.40
N THR A 79 -10.69 -7.95 -4.33
CA THR A 79 -11.78 -6.99 -4.09
C THR A 79 -12.80 -7.53 -3.09
N GLU A 80 -13.13 -8.81 -3.18
CA GLU A 80 -14.16 -9.45 -2.36
C GLU A 80 -13.78 -9.51 -0.86
N GLU A 81 -12.47 -9.43 -0.59
CA GLU A 81 -11.91 -9.49 0.77
C GLU A 81 -11.46 -8.11 1.27
N ALA A 82 -11.51 -7.08 0.42
CA ALA A 82 -11.01 -5.75 0.77
C ALA A 82 -12.10 -4.87 1.36
N LEU A 83 -11.89 -4.39 2.58
CA LEU A 83 -12.70 -3.37 3.25
C LEU A 83 -14.22 -3.55 3.06
N GLN A 84 -14.74 -4.72 3.42
CA GLN A 84 -16.18 -4.93 3.48
C GLN A 84 -16.77 -3.90 4.45
N GLU A 85 -17.77 -3.16 3.99
CA GLU A 85 -18.45 -2.07 4.73
C GLU A 85 -17.51 -0.88 5.07
N PRO A 86 -17.14 -0.04 4.08
CA PRO A 86 -16.55 1.24 4.38
C PRO A 86 -17.54 2.08 5.19
N GLY A 87 -17.22 2.34 6.46
CA GLY A 87 -18.07 3.16 7.33
C GLY A 87 -18.21 4.59 6.81
N ALA A 88 -19.29 5.27 7.18
CA ALA A 88 -19.46 6.70 6.89
C ALA A 88 -18.27 7.49 7.46
N GLY A 89 -17.68 8.38 6.64
CA GLY A 89 -16.51 9.18 7.04
C GLY A 89 -15.15 8.53 6.77
N LEU A 90 -15.10 7.46 5.98
CA LEU A 90 -13.85 6.81 5.61
C LEU A 90 -12.95 7.73 4.78
N ALA A 91 -11.71 7.92 5.25
CA ALA A 91 -10.63 8.48 4.45
C ALA A 91 -9.71 7.36 3.96
N ILE A 92 -9.38 7.32 2.67
CA ILE A 92 -8.42 6.37 2.13
C ILE A 92 -7.11 7.08 1.84
N VAL A 93 -6.03 6.56 2.43
CA VAL A 93 -4.65 6.97 2.13
C VAL A 93 -4.00 5.87 1.31
N PHE A 94 -3.47 6.21 0.15
CA PHE A 94 -2.89 5.24 -0.78
C PHE A 94 -1.64 5.80 -1.46
N GLY A 95 -0.79 4.91 -1.99
CA GLY A 95 0.44 5.27 -2.72
C GLY A 95 0.46 4.67 -4.12
N SER A 96 1.36 5.15 -4.98
CA SER A 96 1.50 4.71 -6.38
C SER A 96 1.81 3.22 -6.49
N LEU A 97 2.67 2.71 -5.60
CA LEU A 97 3.13 1.33 -5.66
C LEU A 97 2.01 0.31 -5.48
N ALA A 98 0.93 0.65 -4.75
CA ALA A 98 -0.25 -0.19 -4.61
C ALA A 98 -1.00 -0.44 -5.93
N ALA A 99 -0.76 0.40 -6.94
CA ALA A 99 -1.39 0.30 -8.25
C ALA A 99 -0.49 -0.30 -9.35
N ARG A 100 0.71 -0.80 -9.00
CA ARG A 100 1.64 -1.37 -10.01
C ARG A 100 1.10 -2.64 -10.67
N SER A 101 0.36 -3.45 -9.93
CA SER A 101 -0.32 -4.65 -10.44
C SER A 101 -1.76 -4.32 -10.83
N VAL A 102 -2.23 -4.91 -11.93
CA VAL A 102 -3.60 -4.72 -12.42
C VAL A 102 -4.63 -5.15 -11.38
N THR A 103 -4.42 -6.30 -10.71
CA THR A 103 -5.35 -6.84 -9.71
C THR A 103 -5.53 -5.89 -8.54
N SER A 104 -4.45 -5.50 -7.86
CA SER A 104 -4.53 -4.58 -6.72
C SER A 104 -4.97 -3.18 -7.13
N ARG A 105 -4.63 -2.74 -8.35
CA ARG A 105 -5.11 -1.47 -8.91
C ARG A 105 -6.63 -1.45 -9.07
N GLN A 106 -7.23 -2.52 -9.58
CA GLN A 106 -8.69 -2.63 -9.70
C GLN A 106 -9.39 -2.56 -8.34
N THR A 107 -8.87 -3.30 -7.36
CA THR A 107 -9.36 -3.22 -5.98
C THR A 107 -9.23 -1.81 -5.41
N LEU A 108 -8.07 -1.18 -5.57
CA LEU A 108 -7.86 0.20 -5.13
C LEU A 108 -8.86 1.16 -5.75
N LEU A 109 -9.07 1.10 -7.08
CA LEU A 109 -10.01 1.98 -7.78
C LEU A 109 -11.43 1.81 -7.25
N GLY A 110 -11.89 0.59 -7.02
CA GLY A 110 -13.20 0.33 -6.41
C GLY A 110 -13.33 0.92 -5.00
N LEU A 111 -12.28 0.83 -4.17
CA LEU A 111 -12.26 1.45 -2.85
C LEU A 111 -12.29 2.98 -2.92
N LEU A 112 -11.58 3.57 -3.89
CA LEU A 112 -11.58 5.03 -4.09
C LEU A 112 -12.94 5.56 -4.54
N ASP A 113 -13.68 4.80 -5.35
CA ASP A 113 -15.02 5.18 -5.79
C ASP A 113 -16.02 5.23 -4.61
N ALA A 114 -15.82 4.41 -3.59
CA ALA A 114 -16.64 4.36 -2.38
C ALA A 114 -16.22 5.37 -1.29
N ALA A 115 -15.02 5.95 -1.37
CA ALA A 115 -14.47 6.79 -0.31
C ALA A 115 -14.78 8.27 -0.50
N PRO A 116 -15.31 8.98 0.52
CA PRO A 116 -15.56 10.42 0.44
C PRO A 116 -14.27 11.25 0.48
N LEU A 117 -13.20 10.78 1.12
CA LEU A 117 -11.91 11.45 1.19
C LEU A 117 -10.78 10.52 0.71
N ARG A 118 -10.00 10.99 -0.28
CA ARG A 118 -8.96 10.24 -0.95
C ARG A 118 -7.65 11.02 -0.92
N VAL A 119 -6.67 10.50 -0.18
CA VAL A 119 -5.36 11.11 0.02
C VAL A 119 -4.30 10.28 -0.69
N PHE A 120 -3.70 10.83 -1.71
CA PHE A 120 -2.67 10.18 -2.51
C PHE A 120 -1.26 10.60 -2.07
N ASP A 121 -0.52 9.70 -1.44
CA ASP A 121 0.92 9.85 -1.23
C ASP A 121 1.64 9.27 -2.47
N VAL A 122 2.06 10.13 -3.38
CA VAL A 122 2.58 9.74 -4.71
C VAL A 122 3.73 8.76 -4.57
N ASN A 123 4.76 9.09 -3.82
CA ASN A 123 5.82 8.21 -3.35
C ASN A 123 6.34 7.25 -4.44
N LEU A 124 6.83 7.82 -5.55
CA LEU A 124 7.30 7.09 -6.73
C LEU A 124 8.42 6.11 -6.40
N ARG A 125 8.37 4.94 -7.00
CA ARG A 125 9.37 3.87 -6.83
C ARG A 125 9.76 3.28 -8.19
N PRO A 126 10.74 3.85 -8.88
CA PRO A 126 11.27 3.26 -10.11
C PRO A 126 11.74 1.80 -9.86
N PRO A 127 11.55 0.90 -10.84
CA PRO A 127 10.99 1.09 -12.18
C PRO A 127 9.45 1.05 -12.23
N HIS A 128 8.74 0.96 -11.10
CA HIS A 128 7.28 0.75 -11.01
C HIS A 128 6.51 2.08 -11.18
N VAL A 129 6.90 2.89 -12.16
CA VAL A 129 6.27 4.18 -12.44
C VAL A 129 5.65 4.13 -13.85
N GLU A 130 4.34 4.08 -13.90
CA GLU A 130 3.57 4.19 -15.14
C GLU A 130 2.80 5.50 -15.13
N ARG A 131 3.16 6.44 -16.00
CA ARG A 131 2.61 7.80 -16.02
C ARG A 131 1.09 7.85 -16.09
N SER A 132 0.49 7.05 -16.98
CA SER A 132 -0.97 6.97 -17.13
C SER A 132 -1.69 6.53 -15.86
N VAL A 133 -1.06 5.61 -15.09
CA VAL A 133 -1.58 5.18 -13.78
C VAL A 133 -1.50 6.31 -12.77
N ILE A 134 -0.35 7.00 -12.68
CA ILE A 134 -0.18 8.13 -11.75
C ILE A 134 -1.18 9.24 -12.04
N GLU A 135 -1.35 9.64 -13.30
CA GLU A 135 -2.32 10.64 -13.73
C GLU A 135 -3.76 10.24 -13.36
N SER A 136 -4.13 8.97 -13.58
CA SER A 136 -5.45 8.46 -13.20
C SER A 136 -5.69 8.51 -11.68
N LEU A 137 -4.67 8.21 -10.88
CA LEU A 137 -4.74 8.27 -9.41
C LEU A 137 -4.83 9.73 -8.91
N LEU A 138 -4.07 10.65 -9.52
CA LEU A 138 -4.13 12.08 -9.21
C LEU A 138 -5.52 12.67 -9.48
N GLN A 139 -6.14 12.32 -10.61
CA GLN A 139 -7.49 12.77 -10.96
C GLN A 139 -8.56 12.30 -9.97
N ARG A 140 -8.34 11.18 -9.28
CA ARG A 140 -9.27 10.62 -8.29
C ARG A 140 -9.01 11.13 -6.87
N ALA A 141 -7.83 11.69 -6.60
CA ALA A 141 -7.47 12.18 -5.28
C ALA A 141 -8.13 13.52 -4.95
N ASN A 142 -8.52 13.70 -3.68
CA ASN A 142 -8.89 15.01 -3.15
C ASN A 142 -7.66 15.78 -2.67
N TRP A 143 -6.65 15.03 -2.18
CA TRP A 143 -5.38 15.55 -1.71
C TRP A 143 -4.25 14.70 -2.27
N ALA A 144 -3.19 15.35 -2.74
CA ALA A 144 -1.95 14.71 -3.17
C ALA A 144 -0.78 15.23 -2.34
N LYS A 145 0.05 14.31 -1.83
CA LYS A 145 1.32 14.63 -1.19
C LYS A 145 2.43 14.17 -2.11
N LEU A 146 3.32 15.13 -2.45
CA LEU A 146 4.50 14.93 -3.30
C LEU A 146 5.72 15.45 -2.56
N ASN A 147 6.89 14.88 -2.86
CA ASN A 147 8.17 15.49 -2.53
C ASN A 147 8.65 16.39 -3.67
N GLY A 148 9.79 17.12 -3.48
CA GLY A 148 10.32 18.05 -4.47
C GLY A 148 10.65 17.41 -5.82
N ASP A 149 11.21 16.19 -5.81
CA ASP A 149 11.60 15.49 -7.03
C ASP A 149 10.38 14.98 -7.82
N GLU A 150 9.34 14.59 -7.13
CA GLU A 150 8.08 14.10 -7.70
C GLU A 150 7.27 15.20 -8.41
N LEU A 151 7.53 16.48 -8.12
CA LEU A 151 6.88 17.61 -8.80
C LEU A 151 7.37 17.81 -10.24
N HIS A 152 8.49 17.21 -10.61
CA HIS A 152 9.16 17.40 -11.90
C HIS A 152 9.04 16.19 -12.85
N VAL A 153 8.25 15.16 -12.47
CA VAL A 153 8.10 13.90 -13.24
C VAL A 153 6.87 13.91 -14.17
#